data_7517279f995dfdd90e7b88b5b6ed936a
#
_entry.id   7517279f995dfdd90e7b88b5b6ed936a
#
_cell.length_a   1.000
_cell.length_b   1.000
_cell.length_c   1.000
_cell.angle_alpha   90.00
_cell.angle_beta   90.00
_cell.angle_gamma   90.00
#
_symmetry.space_group_name_H-M   'P 1'
#
loop_
_entity.id
_entity.type
_entity.pdbx_description
1 polymer ?
#
loop_
_entity_poly.entity_id
_entity_poly.type
_entity_poly.pdbx_seq_one_letter_code
_entity_poly.pdbx_strand_id
1 'polypeptide(L)'
;MKNTHIEHPEDSILTGDLTVLDAFLMVCLLSVKIDGAPAIVWGTNPATGNFFVGTKSVFNKKKIRICETQEQIIEWYGGTPLEEILSCCLCNLPHTDRIFQGDFIGFGGESEYTPNTITYQFPSVVQEEIIMAPHTEYVAKSDLRDAVAYPLCKYNPFPASAATNPDGSYFVKWVQPKAYIWDGAYGEYGKDSFAELRDLINFAKVRATGVEFVSPKEAAQYKKELNACIREGETVNPYDWENSDLIKFWLLIKSIKADALSLCRYAHGPNAYIGQDRIDSEGYVMHTESGSWKLGNRELFSHANFANSKFVCASA
;
A
#
# COMPACT_ATOMS: atom_id res chain seq x y z
N MET A 1 -5.03 -16.06 1.01
CA MET A 1 -3.61 -15.83 1.31
C MET A 1 -3.49 -15.36 2.75
N LYS A 2 -2.57 -15.86 3.59
CA LYS A 2 -2.35 -15.22 4.90
C LYS A 2 -2.05 -13.75 4.67
N ASN A 3 -2.45 -12.86 5.59
CA ASN A 3 -2.16 -11.43 5.53
C ASN A 3 -0.64 -11.21 5.59
N THR A 4 0.04 -11.42 4.44
CA THR A 4 1.47 -11.28 4.29
C THR A 4 1.76 -9.86 3.80
N HIS A 5 2.81 -9.28 4.32
CA HIS A 5 3.30 -7.98 3.84
C HIS A 5 3.65 -8.09 2.34
N ILE A 6 3.07 -7.20 1.52
CA ILE A 6 3.39 -7.16 0.08
C ILE A 6 4.84 -6.69 -0.07
N GLU A 7 5.66 -7.45 -0.79
CA GLU A 7 7.07 -7.17 -0.99
C GLU A 7 7.32 -6.33 -2.25
N HIS A 8 8.51 -5.77 -2.35
CA HIS A 8 9.02 -5.22 -3.59
C HIS A 8 9.51 -6.34 -4.52
N PRO A 9 9.42 -6.20 -5.85
CA PRO A 9 9.91 -7.18 -6.82
C PRO A 9 11.33 -7.66 -6.55
N GLU A 10 12.23 -6.72 -6.31
CA GLU A 10 13.64 -6.99 -6.06
C GLU A 10 13.89 -7.77 -4.76
N ASP A 11 13.00 -7.69 -3.79
CA ASP A 11 13.14 -8.44 -2.54
C ASP A 11 12.62 -9.87 -2.65
N SER A 12 11.59 -10.10 -3.50
CA SER A 12 11.00 -11.42 -3.67
C SER A 12 11.95 -12.40 -4.34
N ILE A 13 12.85 -11.91 -5.20
CA ILE A 13 13.79 -12.78 -5.94
C ILE A 13 14.92 -13.34 -5.10
N LEU A 14 15.20 -12.82 -3.92
CA LEU A 14 16.35 -13.23 -3.11
C LEU A 14 16.34 -14.74 -2.77
N THR A 15 15.14 -15.32 -2.65
CA THR A 15 14.97 -16.77 -2.40
C THR A 15 14.74 -17.60 -3.66
N GLY A 16 14.90 -17.00 -4.87
CA GLY A 16 14.67 -17.68 -6.13
C GLY A 16 13.20 -17.68 -6.59
N ASP A 17 12.33 -16.91 -5.94
CA ASP A 17 10.97 -16.69 -6.45
C ASP A 17 11.01 -15.70 -7.61
N LEU A 18 11.01 -16.23 -8.83
CA LEU A 18 11.07 -15.45 -10.08
C LEU A 18 9.69 -15.17 -10.69
N THR A 19 8.61 -15.49 -9.99
CA THR A 19 7.23 -15.28 -10.48
C THR A 19 6.95 -13.83 -10.83
N VAL A 20 7.62 -12.88 -10.18
CA VAL A 20 7.51 -11.44 -10.49
C VAL A 20 7.96 -11.10 -11.91
N LEU A 21 8.92 -11.84 -12.50
CA LEU A 21 9.37 -11.61 -13.88
C LEU A 21 8.28 -11.96 -14.90
N ASP A 22 7.51 -13.00 -14.63
CA ASP A 22 6.33 -13.32 -15.44
C ASP A 22 5.21 -12.30 -15.21
N ALA A 23 5.03 -11.87 -13.96
CA ALA A 23 4.02 -10.88 -13.59
C ALA A 23 4.17 -9.55 -14.34
N PHE A 24 5.39 -9.07 -14.58
CA PHE A 24 5.64 -7.86 -15.37
C PHE A 24 5.19 -7.97 -16.84
N LEU A 25 5.12 -9.18 -17.38
CA LEU A 25 4.70 -9.47 -18.78
C LEU A 25 3.21 -9.77 -18.90
N MET A 26 2.51 -9.96 -17.79
CA MET A 26 1.09 -10.32 -17.77
C MET A 26 0.21 -9.06 -17.74
N VAL A 27 -1.03 -9.21 -18.17
CA VAL A 27 -2.06 -8.22 -17.87
C VAL A 27 -2.27 -8.22 -16.37
N CYS A 28 -1.82 -7.17 -15.72
CA CYS A 28 -1.96 -6.99 -14.28
C CYS A 28 -3.04 -5.98 -13.94
N LEU A 29 -3.60 -6.11 -12.75
CA LEU A 29 -4.41 -5.09 -12.15
C LEU A 29 -3.49 -4.18 -11.31
N LEU A 30 -3.65 -2.88 -11.48
CA LEU A 30 -2.92 -1.89 -10.69
C LEU A 30 -3.86 -1.21 -9.71
N SER A 31 -3.39 -1.00 -8.49
CA SER A 31 -3.98 -0.05 -7.55
C SER A 31 -2.96 1.01 -7.18
N VAL A 32 -3.42 2.23 -6.96
CA VAL A 32 -2.57 3.31 -6.42
C VAL A 32 -2.33 3.04 -4.96
N LYS A 33 -1.10 3.17 -4.51
CA LYS A 33 -0.78 3.12 -3.08
C LYS A 33 -0.97 4.53 -2.50
N ILE A 34 -2.03 4.67 -1.72
CA ILE A 34 -2.26 5.85 -0.87
C ILE A 34 -1.71 5.54 0.51
N ASP A 35 -0.91 6.43 1.06
CA ASP A 35 -0.32 6.29 2.39
C ASP A 35 -1.09 7.12 3.40
N GLY A 36 -1.65 6.47 4.38
CA GLY A 36 -2.38 7.09 5.48
C GLY A 36 -2.13 6.38 6.79
N ALA A 37 -2.54 6.99 7.89
CA ALA A 37 -2.39 6.43 9.22
C ALA A 37 -3.50 6.91 10.15
N PRO A 38 -4.06 6.04 10.96
CA PRO A 38 -3.83 4.60 11.07
C PRO A 38 -4.54 3.79 9.97
N ALA A 39 -4.15 2.52 9.82
CA ALA A 39 -4.92 1.55 9.04
C ALA A 39 -6.14 1.10 9.84
N ILE A 40 -7.33 1.30 9.30
CA ILE A 40 -8.62 0.95 9.90
C ILE A 40 -9.19 -0.29 9.23
N VAL A 41 -9.71 -1.22 10.02
CA VAL A 41 -10.48 -2.39 9.59
C VAL A 41 -11.92 -2.20 10.04
N TRP A 42 -12.89 -2.43 9.15
CA TRP A 42 -14.31 -2.30 9.45
C TRP A 42 -15.15 -3.31 8.69
N GLY A 43 -16.37 -3.53 9.13
CA GLY A 43 -17.33 -4.42 8.50
C GLY A 43 -18.16 -5.19 9.50
N THR A 44 -18.69 -6.36 9.11
CA THR A 44 -19.45 -7.24 10.01
C THR A 44 -18.53 -8.27 10.66
N ASN A 45 -18.54 -8.32 12.00
CA ASN A 45 -17.83 -9.33 12.75
C ASN A 45 -18.50 -10.70 12.54
N PRO A 46 -17.80 -11.68 11.94
CA PRO A 46 -18.41 -12.98 11.63
C PRO A 46 -18.81 -13.80 12.88
N ALA A 47 -18.28 -13.45 14.04
CA ALA A 47 -18.60 -14.13 15.29
C ALA A 47 -19.88 -13.61 15.96
N THR A 48 -20.20 -12.32 15.81
CA THR A 48 -21.35 -11.67 16.49
C THR A 48 -22.45 -11.22 15.53
N GLY A 49 -22.11 -11.00 14.26
CA GLY A 49 -22.99 -10.39 13.27
C GLY A 49 -23.12 -8.87 13.40
N ASN A 50 -22.40 -8.25 14.33
CA ASN A 50 -22.44 -6.81 14.55
C ASN A 50 -21.45 -6.07 13.65
N PHE A 51 -21.77 -4.81 13.33
CA PHE A 51 -20.80 -3.91 12.73
C PHE A 51 -19.67 -3.60 13.71
N PHE A 52 -18.45 -3.53 13.21
CA PHE A 52 -17.27 -3.22 14.01
C PHE A 52 -16.31 -2.30 13.28
N VAL A 53 -15.47 -1.62 14.07
CA VAL A 53 -14.27 -0.93 13.62
C VAL A 53 -13.07 -1.36 14.49
N GLY A 54 -11.86 -1.19 13.96
CA GLY A 54 -10.64 -1.45 14.71
C GLY A 54 -9.39 -1.20 13.87
N THR A 55 -8.25 -1.52 14.44
CA THR A 55 -6.96 -1.54 13.72
C THR A 55 -6.63 -2.99 13.32
N LYS A 56 -5.44 -3.23 12.76
CA LYS A 56 -4.97 -4.61 12.49
C LYS A 56 -4.96 -5.52 13.75
N SER A 57 -5.14 -4.96 14.95
CA SER A 57 -5.29 -5.72 16.19
C SER A 57 -6.51 -6.66 16.21
N VAL A 58 -7.51 -6.44 15.33
CA VAL A 58 -8.68 -7.32 15.16
C VAL A 58 -8.30 -8.72 14.66
N PHE A 59 -7.13 -8.88 14.06
CA PHE A 59 -6.58 -10.15 13.58
C PHE A 59 -5.60 -10.81 14.55
N ASN A 60 -5.33 -10.20 15.70
CA ASN A 60 -4.36 -10.69 16.66
C ASN A 60 -4.85 -11.99 17.34
N LYS A 61 -3.93 -12.95 17.53
CA LYS A 61 -4.27 -14.22 18.18
C LYS A 61 -4.44 -14.11 19.70
N LYS A 62 -3.74 -13.18 20.36
CA LYS A 62 -3.70 -13.06 21.82
C LYS A 62 -4.43 -11.85 22.39
N LYS A 63 -4.28 -10.69 21.74
CA LYS A 63 -4.88 -9.42 22.17
C LYS A 63 -5.74 -8.89 21.03
N ILE A 64 -6.93 -9.46 20.89
CA ILE A 64 -7.90 -9.04 19.89
C ILE A 64 -8.60 -7.79 20.41
N ARG A 65 -8.74 -6.76 19.57
CA ARG A 65 -9.47 -5.54 19.87
C ARG A 65 -10.42 -5.25 18.71
N ILE A 66 -11.67 -5.64 18.88
CA ILE A 66 -12.77 -5.46 17.93
C ILE A 66 -13.77 -4.52 18.60
N CYS A 67 -13.94 -3.31 18.07
CA CYS A 67 -14.84 -2.32 18.65
C CYS A 67 -16.19 -2.35 17.94
N GLU A 68 -17.20 -2.91 18.57
CA GLU A 68 -18.58 -2.92 18.10
C GLU A 68 -19.41 -1.79 18.75
N THR A 69 -18.89 -1.19 19.84
CA THR A 69 -19.53 -0.10 20.58
C THR A 69 -18.53 0.99 20.97
N GLN A 70 -19.07 2.15 21.32
CA GLN A 70 -18.27 3.29 21.79
C GLN A 70 -17.56 2.98 23.11
N GLU A 71 -18.18 2.21 24.00
CA GLU A 71 -17.58 1.83 25.29
C GLU A 71 -16.34 0.97 25.08
N GLN A 72 -16.34 0.07 24.11
CA GLN A 72 -15.16 -0.74 23.76
C GLN A 72 -14.04 0.10 23.16
N ILE A 73 -14.35 1.16 22.39
CA ILE A 73 -13.35 2.11 21.91
C ILE A 73 -12.70 2.83 23.09
N ILE A 74 -13.48 3.36 24.00
CA ILE A 74 -13.00 4.06 25.21
C ILE A 74 -12.16 3.11 26.08
N GLU A 75 -12.63 1.86 26.29
CA GLU A 75 -11.90 0.88 27.09
C GLU A 75 -10.49 0.60 26.53
N TRP A 76 -10.34 0.49 25.22
CA TRP A 76 -9.07 0.04 24.61
C TRP A 76 -8.18 1.17 24.09
N TYR A 77 -8.77 2.31 23.75
CA TYR A 77 -8.06 3.43 23.10
C TYR A 77 -8.29 4.79 23.78
N GLY A 78 -9.00 4.81 24.92
CA GLY A 78 -9.34 6.04 25.63
C GLY A 78 -8.12 6.90 25.93
N GLY A 79 -8.24 8.19 25.65
CA GLY A 79 -7.17 9.18 25.82
C GLY A 79 -6.07 9.13 24.75
N THR A 80 -6.26 8.36 23.67
CA THR A 80 -5.35 8.34 22.52
C THR A 80 -6.01 8.94 21.28
N PRO A 81 -5.24 9.40 20.27
CA PRO A 81 -5.82 9.87 19.00
C PRO A 81 -6.70 8.81 18.28
N LEU A 82 -6.47 7.51 18.56
CA LEU A 82 -7.26 6.42 18.00
C LEU A 82 -8.70 6.41 18.52
N GLU A 83 -8.97 6.91 19.71
CA GLU A 83 -10.33 7.01 20.26
C GLU A 83 -11.23 7.85 19.35
N GLU A 84 -10.78 9.05 19.00
CA GLU A 84 -11.55 9.95 18.15
C GLU A 84 -11.74 9.38 16.73
N ILE A 85 -10.65 8.85 16.14
CA ILE A 85 -10.68 8.28 14.78
C ILE A 85 -11.65 7.08 14.74
N LEU A 86 -11.54 6.12 15.67
CA LEU A 86 -12.40 4.94 15.68
C LEU A 86 -13.85 5.28 16.00
N SER A 87 -14.10 6.26 16.89
CA SER A 87 -15.44 6.75 17.20
C SER A 87 -16.11 7.37 15.98
N CYS A 88 -15.38 8.21 15.25
CA CYS A 88 -15.88 8.80 14.02
C CYS A 88 -16.09 7.71 12.93
N CYS A 89 -15.18 6.74 12.81
CA CYS A 89 -15.33 5.61 11.90
C CYS A 89 -16.54 4.73 12.25
N LEU A 90 -16.80 4.46 13.53
CA LEU A 90 -17.95 3.66 13.97
C LEU A 90 -19.29 4.31 13.59
N CYS A 91 -19.34 5.65 13.63
CA CYS A 91 -20.54 6.42 13.30
C CYS A 91 -20.77 6.59 11.79
N ASN A 92 -19.70 6.74 11.00
CA ASN A 92 -19.77 7.22 9.63
C ASN A 92 -19.47 6.17 8.55
N LEU A 93 -18.71 5.10 8.87
CA LEU A 93 -18.43 4.06 7.88
C LEU A 93 -19.69 3.24 7.56
N PRO A 94 -19.90 2.86 6.30
CA PRO A 94 -21.09 2.12 5.91
C PRO A 94 -21.10 0.73 6.53
N HIS A 95 -22.26 0.35 7.08
CA HIS A 95 -22.50 -1.02 7.52
C HIS A 95 -22.55 -1.93 6.28
N THR A 96 -21.80 -3.01 6.33
CA THR A 96 -21.64 -3.98 5.24
C THR A 96 -21.46 -5.37 5.81
N ASP A 97 -21.91 -6.39 5.09
CA ASP A 97 -21.69 -7.80 5.38
C ASP A 97 -20.27 -8.28 5.08
N ARG A 98 -19.43 -7.38 4.55
CA ARG A 98 -18.03 -7.63 4.18
C ARG A 98 -17.09 -6.99 5.20
N ILE A 99 -15.81 -7.31 5.10
CA ILE A 99 -14.77 -6.77 5.97
C ILE A 99 -13.73 -6.08 5.10
N PHE A 100 -13.47 -4.82 5.38
CA PHE A 100 -12.55 -3.99 4.63
C PHE A 100 -11.41 -3.45 5.50
N GLN A 101 -10.32 -3.09 4.85
CA GLN A 101 -9.26 -2.28 5.45
C GLN A 101 -8.92 -1.14 4.50
N GLY A 102 -8.73 0.02 5.08
CA GLY A 102 -8.20 1.20 4.40
C GLY A 102 -7.39 2.06 5.35
N ASP A 103 -6.67 3.00 4.80
CA ASP A 103 -5.90 3.96 5.56
C ASP A 103 -6.74 5.22 5.80
N PHE A 104 -6.72 5.71 7.03
CA PHE A 104 -7.32 6.97 7.40
C PHE A 104 -6.43 8.13 6.92
N ILE A 105 -7.02 9.10 6.22
CA ILE A 105 -6.29 10.25 5.67
C ILE A 105 -6.50 11.48 6.54
N GLY A 106 -7.71 11.67 7.07
CA GLY A 106 -8.03 12.80 7.93
C GLY A 106 -9.52 12.94 8.18
N PHE A 107 -9.86 13.89 9.04
CA PHE A 107 -11.22 14.41 9.18
C PHE A 107 -11.47 15.47 8.12
N GLY A 108 -12.71 15.66 7.69
CA GLY A 108 -13.07 16.70 6.74
C GLY A 108 -12.82 18.13 7.27
N GLY A 109 -13.14 19.12 6.45
CA GLY A 109 -13.00 20.53 6.82
C GLY A 109 -11.82 21.24 6.18
N GLU A 110 -10.88 20.52 5.59
CA GLU A 110 -9.70 21.08 4.92
C GLU A 110 -9.60 20.63 3.47
N SER A 111 -8.67 21.19 2.72
CA SER A 111 -8.32 20.74 1.36
C SER A 111 -6.97 20.06 1.27
N GLU A 112 -6.20 20.06 2.36
CA GLU A 112 -4.84 19.53 2.41
C GLU A 112 -4.66 18.66 3.67
N TYR A 113 -4.10 17.47 3.49
CA TYR A 113 -3.95 16.46 4.54
C TYR A 113 -2.58 15.80 4.48
N THR A 114 -1.91 15.73 5.63
CA THR A 114 -0.60 15.06 5.77
C THR A 114 -0.70 13.95 6.82
N PRO A 115 -1.33 12.81 6.49
CA PRO A 115 -1.54 11.73 7.45
C PRO A 115 -0.24 11.05 7.90
N ASN A 116 0.80 11.12 7.06
CA ASN A 116 2.12 10.55 7.34
C ASN A 116 3.20 11.44 6.69
N THR A 117 3.89 10.95 5.66
CA THR A 117 4.96 11.68 4.97
C THR A 117 4.44 12.44 3.75
N ILE A 118 3.38 11.93 3.14
CA ILE A 118 2.79 12.50 1.92
C ILE A 118 1.69 13.49 2.31
N THR A 119 1.73 14.67 1.69
CA THR A 119 0.64 15.63 1.72
C THR A 119 -0.26 15.42 0.52
N TYR A 120 -1.54 15.20 0.77
CA TYR A 120 -2.59 15.07 -0.25
C TYR A 120 -3.38 16.36 -0.35
N GLN A 121 -3.40 16.95 -1.54
CA GLN A 121 -4.14 18.18 -1.84
C GLN A 121 -5.36 17.86 -2.72
N PHE A 122 -6.53 18.12 -2.19
CA PHE A 122 -7.81 17.99 -2.89
C PHE A 122 -8.14 19.27 -3.66
N PRO A 123 -8.96 19.19 -4.74
CA PRO A 123 -9.34 20.37 -5.53
C PRO A 123 -10.17 21.41 -4.75
N SER A 124 -10.81 21.01 -3.67
CA SER A 124 -11.63 21.84 -2.77
C SER A 124 -11.60 21.29 -1.36
N VAL A 125 -12.10 22.07 -0.41
CA VAL A 125 -12.33 21.62 0.96
C VAL A 125 -13.21 20.38 0.96
N VAL A 126 -12.77 19.32 1.64
CA VAL A 126 -13.52 18.07 1.80
C VAL A 126 -14.63 18.31 2.81
N GLN A 127 -15.88 18.12 2.39
CA GLN A 127 -17.05 18.37 3.23
C GLN A 127 -17.50 17.14 4.02
N GLU A 128 -17.03 15.96 3.62
CA GLU A 128 -17.30 14.70 4.28
C GLU A 128 -16.63 14.65 5.67
N GLU A 129 -17.21 13.89 6.63
CA GLU A 129 -16.70 13.79 8.01
C GLU A 129 -15.31 13.15 8.10
N ILE A 130 -15.08 12.12 7.27
CA ILE A 130 -13.80 11.39 7.24
C ILE A 130 -13.37 11.11 5.82
N ILE A 131 -12.05 10.93 5.66
CA ILE A 131 -11.42 10.59 4.39
C ILE A 131 -10.72 9.24 4.54
N MET A 132 -11.10 8.28 3.70
CA MET A 132 -10.61 6.91 3.76
C MET A 132 -10.06 6.44 2.42
N ALA A 133 -8.94 5.74 2.43
CA ALA A 133 -8.34 5.08 1.27
C ALA A 133 -8.43 3.55 1.40
N PRO A 134 -9.54 2.91 1.00
CA PRO A 134 -9.71 1.47 1.11
C PRO A 134 -8.85 0.75 0.08
N HIS A 135 -8.21 -0.35 0.50
CA HIS A 135 -7.29 -1.10 -0.35
C HIS A 135 -7.37 -2.62 -0.21
N THR A 136 -8.00 -3.14 0.85
CA THR A 136 -8.06 -4.58 1.11
C THR A 136 -9.46 -4.99 1.55
N GLU A 137 -9.90 -6.14 1.07
CA GLU A 137 -11.06 -6.86 1.57
C GLU A 137 -10.59 -8.13 2.28
N TYR A 138 -11.28 -8.51 3.35
CA TYR A 138 -11.05 -9.76 4.06
C TYR A 138 -12.25 -10.68 3.96
N VAL A 139 -11.98 -11.96 3.79
CA VAL A 139 -12.98 -13.03 3.89
C VAL A 139 -12.64 -13.85 5.13
N ALA A 140 -13.55 -13.88 6.08
CA ALA A 140 -13.48 -14.69 7.29
C ALA A 140 -14.74 -15.53 7.40
N LYS A 141 -14.63 -16.80 7.88
CA LYS A 141 -15.79 -17.69 8.00
C LYS A 141 -16.54 -17.47 9.31
N SER A 142 -15.84 -17.50 10.43
CA SER A 142 -16.43 -17.40 11.77
C SER A 142 -15.57 -16.61 12.75
N ASP A 143 -14.33 -16.29 12.39
CA ASP A 143 -13.37 -15.61 13.25
C ASP A 143 -12.42 -14.76 12.42
N LEU A 144 -12.18 -13.52 12.84
CA LEU A 144 -11.26 -12.60 12.16
C LEU A 144 -9.81 -13.09 12.16
N ARG A 145 -9.43 -13.97 13.10
CA ARG A 145 -8.09 -14.56 13.13
C ARG A 145 -7.76 -15.44 11.93
N ASP A 146 -8.80 -15.96 11.26
CA ASP A 146 -8.68 -16.82 10.08
C ASP A 146 -8.96 -16.03 8.77
N ALA A 147 -9.05 -14.71 8.86
CA ALA A 147 -9.34 -13.85 7.73
C ALA A 147 -8.26 -13.95 6.64
N VAL A 148 -8.71 -14.02 5.40
CA VAL A 148 -7.88 -14.04 4.20
C VAL A 148 -8.03 -12.72 3.47
N ALA A 149 -6.90 -12.06 3.17
CA ALA A 149 -6.85 -10.77 2.52
C ALA A 149 -6.92 -10.88 0.99
N TYR A 150 -7.69 -9.99 0.38
CA TYR A 150 -7.81 -9.81 -1.07
C TYR A 150 -7.67 -8.33 -1.44
N PRO A 151 -6.98 -7.98 -2.53
CA PRO A 151 -6.87 -6.60 -2.97
C PRO A 151 -8.18 -6.05 -3.54
N LEU A 152 -8.48 -4.78 -3.25
CA LEU A 152 -9.63 -4.04 -3.78
C LEU A 152 -9.33 -3.33 -5.11
N CYS A 153 -8.68 -4.01 -6.05
CA CYS A 153 -8.28 -3.39 -7.32
C CYS A 153 -9.30 -3.57 -8.45
N LYS A 154 -10.24 -4.52 -8.33
CA LYS A 154 -11.15 -4.90 -9.42
C LYS A 154 -12.44 -4.08 -9.50
N TYR A 155 -12.87 -3.48 -8.39
CA TYR A 155 -14.13 -2.74 -8.32
C TYR A 155 -14.10 -1.76 -7.13
N ASN A 156 -14.93 -0.73 -7.23
CA ASN A 156 -15.19 0.14 -6.09
C ASN A 156 -16.44 -0.39 -5.35
N PRO A 157 -16.29 -1.01 -4.16
CA PRO A 157 -17.43 -1.49 -3.37
C PRO A 157 -18.16 -0.35 -2.66
N PHE A 158 -17.64 0.87 -2.72
CA PHE A 158 -18.18 2.05 -2.06
C PHE A 158 -18.75 3.00 -3.12
N PRO A 159 -19.97 2.74 -3.63
CA PRO A 159 -20.62 3.67 -4.55
C PRO A 159 -20.85 5.00 -3.85
N ALA A 160 -20.84 6.08 -4.62
CA ALA A 160 -21.09 7.42 -4.13
C ALA A 160 -22.46 7.57 -3.40
N SER A 161 -23.34 6.59 -3.53
CA SER A 161 -24.67 6.56 -2.91
C SER A 161 -24.73 5.79 -1.57
N ALA A 162 -23.61 5.28 -1.05
CA ALA A 162 -23.62 4.57 0.22
C ALA A 162 -23.52 5.56 1.38
N ALA A 163 -24.54 5.58 2.23
CA ALA A 163 -24.68 6.42 3.42
C ALA A 163 -24.55 7.94 3.15
N THR A 164 -25.67 8.58 2.91
CA THR A 164 -25.79 10.03 2.85
C THR A 164 -26.44 10.57 4.12
N ASN A 165 -26.03 11.76 4.51
CA ASN A 165 -26.74 12.59 5.48
C ASN A 165 -28.17 12.88 5.00
N PRO A 166 -29.09 13.31 5.90
CA PRO A 166 -30.43 13.73 5.52
C PRO A 166 -30.48 14.86 4.46
N ASP A 167 -29.41 15.66 4.36
CA ASP A 167 -29.25 16.72 3.37
C ASP A 167 -28.67 16.23 2.02
N GLY A 168 -28.40 14.94 1.89
CA GLY A 168 -27.84 14.32 0.69
C GLY A 168 -26.32 14.35 0.59
N SER A 169 -25.60 14.90 1.59
CA SER A 169 -24.14 14.87 1.65
C SER A 169 -23.63 13.48 2.06
N TYR A 170 -22.39 13.18 1.74
CA TYR A 170 -21.75 11.91 2.09
C TYR A 170 -20.97 12.04 3.40
N PHE A 171 -20.98 10.99 4.23
CA PHE A 171 -20.17 10.93 5.45
C PHE A 171 -18.70 10.65 5.20
N VAL A 172 -18.39 9.93 4.11
CA VAL A 172 -17.05 9.43 3.83
C VAL A 172 -16.56 9.85 2.46
N LYS A 173 -15.42 10.51 2.42
CA LYS A 173 -14.65 10.74 1.19
C LYS A 173 -13.79 9.51 0.88
N TRP A 174 -14.12 8.80 -0.18
CA TRP A 174 -13.34 7.67 -0.63
C TRP A 174 -12.22 8.09 -1.57
N VAL A 175 -10.99 7.71 -1.22
CA VAL A 175 -9.79 7.95 -2.05
C VAL A 175 -9.38 6.63 -2.70
N GLN A 176 -9.85 6.41 -3.90
CA GLN A 176 -9.54 5.23 -4.73
C GLN A 176 -9.22 5.67 -6.17
N PRO A 177 -8.04 6.26 -6.40
CA PRO A 177 -7.63 6.65 -7.75
C PRO A 177 -7.56 5.42 -8.66
N LYS A 178 -7.94 5.58 -9.93
CA LYS A 178 -7.83 4.51 -10.93
C LYS A 178 -6.40 4.47 -11.46
N ALA A 179 -5.71 3.37 -11.22
CA ALA A 179 -4.40 3.11 -11.79
C ALA A 179 -4.51 2.39 -13.13
N TYR A 180 -3.62 2.71 -14.06
CA TYR A 180 -3.51 2.07 -15.36
C TYR A 180 -2.07 2.11 -15.86
N ILE A 181 -1.74 1.21 -16.79
CA ILE A 181 -0.47 1.24 -17.50
C ILE A 181 -0.68 2.08 -18.75
N TRP A 182 0.17 3.08 -18.92
CA TRP A 182 0.17 3.90 -20.12
C TRP A 182 0.88 3.14 -21.24
N ASP A 183 0.12 2.61 -22.19
CA ASP A 183 0.61 1.81 -23.32
C ASP A 183 1.06 2.65 -24.52
N GLY A 184 1.06 3.96 -24.37
CA GLY A 184 1.45 4.87 -25.43
C GLY A 184 0.52 4.87 -26.64
N ALA A 185 -0.74 4.45 -26.48
CA ALA A 185 -1.73 4.34 -27.56
C ALA A 185 -1.99 5.66 -28.32
N TYR A 186 -1.45 6.76 -27.82
CA TYR A 186 -1.53 8.09 -28.42
C TYR A 186 -0.16 8.75 -28.75
N GLY A 187 0.95 7.98 -28.76
CA GLY A 187 2.28 8.51 -29.09
C GLY A 187 3.29 7.41 -29.48
N GLU A 188 4.21 7.75 -30.40
CA GLU A 188 5.23 6.83 -30.92
C GLU A 188 6.19 6.26 -29.85
N TYR A 189 6.26 6.89 -28.66
CA TYR A 189 7.21 6.52 -27.60
C TYR A 189 6.76 5.32 -26.71
N GLY A 190 5.46 5.02 -26.63
CA GLY A 190 4.98 4.01 -25.69
C GLY A 190 5.21 2.55 -26.12
N LYS A 191 5.23 2.29 -27.43
CA LYS A 191 5.48 0.93 -27.94
C LYS A 191 6.93 0.49 -27.75
N ASP A 192 7.87 1.42 -27.86
CA ASP A 192 9.29 1.13 -27.72
C ASP A 192 9.63 0.85 -26.24
N SER A 193 9.09 1.63 -25.29
CA SER A 193 9.31 1.42 -23.85
C SER A 193 8.81 0.06 -23.34
N PHE A 194 7.69 -0.42 -23.87
CA PHE A 194 7.20 -1.77 -23.56
C PHE A 194 8.07 -2.87 -24.16
N ALA A 195 8.59 -2.67 -25.36
CA ALA A 195 9.51 -3.61 -26.00
C ALA A 195 10.82 -3.69 -25.21
N GLU A 196 11.38 -2.56 -24.82
CA GLU A 196 12.59 -2.45 -24.00
C GLU A 196 12.41 -3.13 -22.63
N LEU A 197 11.29 -2.87 -21.95
CA LEU A 197 10.98 -3.53 -20.66
C LEU A 197 10.90 -5.05 -20.82
N ARG A 198 10.24 -5.55 -21.89
CA ARG A 198 10.17 -6.99 -22.17
C ARG A 198 11.54 -7.61 -22.43
N ASP A 199 12.41 -6.91 -23.17
CA ASP A 199 13.76 -7.39 -23.47
C ASP A 199 14.62 -7.43 -22.20
N LEU A 200 14.50 -6.45 -21.30
CA LEU A 200 15.14 -6.46 -19.99
C LEU A 200 14.65 -7.61 -19.10
N ILE A 201 13.35 -7.90 -19.13
CA ILE A 201 12.79 -9.04 -18.37
C ILE A 201 13.31 -10.37 -18.92
N ASN A 202 13.35 -10.53 -20.24
CA ASN A 202 13.91 -11.73 -20.87
C ASN A 202 15.40 -11.88 -20.54
N PHE A 203 16.16 -10.81 -20.57
CA PHE A 203 17.57 -10.80 -20.12
C PHE A 203 17.68 -11.21 -18.65
N ALA A 204 16.83 -10.69 -17.77
CA ALA A 204 16.82 -11.06 -16.35
C ALA A 204 16.53 -12.55 -16.15
N LYS A 205 15.60 -13.14 -16.91
CA LYS A 205 15.30 -14.59 -16.86
C LYS A 205 16.53 -15.44 -17.24
N VAL A 206 17.27 -15.03 -18.26
CA VAL A 206 18.51 -15.71 -18.63
C VAL A 206 19.58 -15.55 -17.53
N ARG A 207 19.74 -14.35 -16.99
CA ARG A 207 20.71 -14.08 -15.91
C ARG A 207 20.41 -14.87 -14.64
N ALA A 208 19.14 -15.11 -14.32
CA ALA A 208 18.74 -15.88 -13.14
C ALA A 208 19.31 -17.31 -13.13
N THR A 209 19.60 -17.91 -14.29
CA THR A 209 20.17 -19.26 -14.35
C THR A 209 21.60 -19.38 -13.79
N GLY A 210 22.30 -18.26 -13.66
CA GLY A 210 23.66 -18.19 -13.10
C GLY A 210 23.73 -17.59 -11.69
N VAL A 211 22.59 -17.37 -11.04
CA VAL A 211 22.52 -16.77 -9.69
C VAL A 211 22.29 -17.85 -8.64
N GLU A 212 23.10 -17.83 -7.59
CA GLU A 212 22.86 -18.64 -6.41
C GLU A 212 21.95 -17.88 -5.45
N PHE A 213 20.73 -18.40 -5.23
CA PHE A 213 19.75 -17.81 -4.33
C PHE A 213 19.96 -18.25 -2.89
N VAL A 214 19.48 -17.45 -1.94
CA VAL A 214 19.71 -17.67 -0.52
C VAL A 214 18.49 -18.26 0.19
N SER A 215 18.71 -18.82 1.39
CA SER A 215 17.62 -19.30 2.23
C SER A 215 16.71 -18.14 2.70
N PRO A 216 15.46 -18.39 3.11
CA PRO A 216 14.58 -17.37 3.65
C PRO A 216 15.14 -16.60 4.85
N LYS A 217 15.98 -17.26 5.66
CA LYS A 217 16.66 -16.64 6.81
C LYS A 217 17.72 -15.64 6.36
N GLU A 218 18.54 -16.02 5.40
CA GLU A 218 19.56 -15.14 4.83
C GLU A 218 18.93 -14.01 4.03
N ALA A 219 17.88 -14.30 3.24
CA ALA A 219 17.13 -13.27 2.52
C ALA A 219 16.57 -12.20 3.47
N ALA A 220 16.12 -12.56 4.66
CA ALA A 220 15.68 -11.59 5.66
C ALA A 220 16.82 -10.69 6.16
N GLN A 221 18.04 -11.23 6.28
CA GLN A 221 19.23 -10.45 6.63
C GLN A 221 19.62 -9.51 5.48
N TYR A 222 19.70 -10.03 4.24
CA TYR A 222 19.95 -9.21 3.05
C TYR A 222 18.96 -8.04 2.93
N LYS A 223 17.65 -8.30 3.09
CA LYS A 223 16.61 -7.26 3.08
C LYS A 223 16.86 -6.18 4.14
N LYS A 224 17.27 -6.59 5.35
CA LYS A 224 17.53 -5.64 6.44
C LYS A 224 18.71 -4.71 6.09
N GLU A 225 19.79 -5.26 5.56
CA GLU A 225 21.01 -4.52 5.20
C GLU A 225 20.75 -3.61 3.98
N LEU A 226 20.14 -4.14 2.91
CA LEU A 226 19.73 -3.35 1.74
C LEU A 226 18.79 -2.19 2.11
N ASN A 227 17.86 -2.42 3.03
CA ASN A 227 16.99 -1.36 3.55
C ASN A 227 17.74 -0.32 4.37
N ALA A 228 18.82 -0.71 5.08
CA ALA A 228 19.67 0.24 5.79
C ALA A 228 20.41 1.16 4.81
N CYS A 229 21.09 0.60 3.80
CA CYS A 229 21.74 1.36 2.74
C CYS A 229 20.78 2.36 2.06
N ILE A 230 19.57 1.89 1.70
CA ILE A 230 18.56 2.75 1.06
C ILE A 230 18.14 3.90 1.97
N ARG A 231 17.91 3.65 3.27
CA ARG A 231 17.50 4.71 4.24
C ARG A 231 18.58 5.73 4.47
N GLU A 232 19.83 5.31 4.44
CA GLU A 232 21.00 6.18 4.64
C GLU A 232 21.39 6.93 3.37
N GLY A 233 20.72 6.64 2.24
CA GLY A 233 20.99 7.27 0.94
C GLY A 233 22.27 6.73 0.31
N GLU A 234 22.75 5.58 0.76
CA GLU A 234 23.96 4.96 0.24
C GLU A 234 23.69 4.17 -1.05
N THR A 235 24.67 4.20 -1.95
CA THR A 235 24.62 3.38 -3.17
C THR A 235 24.96 1.93 -2.82
N VAL A 236 24.08 1.00 -3.17
CA VAL A 236 24.32 -0.43 -3.02
C VAL A 236 25.41 -0.85 -4.01
N ASN A 237 26.63 -1.14 -3.51
CA ASN A 237 27.72 -1.68 -4.30
C ASN A 237 27.74 -3.21 -4.19
N PRO A 238 27.52 -3.97 -5.27
CA PRO A 238 27.48 -5.43 -5.23
C PRO A 238 28.76 -6.10 -4.67
N TYR A 239 29.90 -5.45 -4.84
CA TYR A 239 31.18 -6.01 -4.43
C TYR A 239 31.42 -5.96 -2.91
N ASP A 240 30.57 -5.26 -2.16
CA ASP A 240 30.62 -5.22 -0.70
C ASP A 240 29.86 -6.40 -0.07
N TRP A 241 29.29 -7.29 -0.88
CA TRP A 241 28.46 -8.40 -0.46
C TRP A 241 29.10 -9.75 -0.79
N GLU A 242 28.92 -10.73 0.09
CA GLU A 242 29.45 -12.09 -0.09
C GLU A 242 28.91 -12.71 -1.40
N ASN A 243 27.61 -12.55 -1.69
CA ASN A 243 27.01 -12.99 -2.94
C ASN A 243 26.79 -11.79 -3.89
N SER A 244 27.89 -11.35 -4.52
CA SER A 244 27.85 -10.16 -5.39
C SER A 244 26.93 -10.37 -6.62
N ASP A 245 26.79 -11.58 -7.14
CA ASP A 245 25.98 -11.86 -8.32
C ASP A 245 24.48 -11.82 -7.98
N LEU A 246 24.09 -12.23 -6.79
CA LEU A 246 22.72 -12.03 -6.29
C LEU A 246 22.39 -10.55 -6.15
N ILE A 247 23.30 -9.71 -5.66
CA ILE A 247 23.08 -8.27 -5.52
C ILE A 247 23.04 -7.57 -6.88
N LYS A 248 23.88 -7.97 -7.83
CA LYS A 248 23.78 -7.49 -9.23
C LYS A 248 22.41 -7.84 -9.83
N PHE A 249 21.91 -9.04 -9.56
CA PHE A 249 20.60 -9.46 -10.00
C PHE A 249 19.48 -8.69 -9.30
N TRP A 250 19.57 -8.47 -8.00
CA TRP A 250 18.67 -7.62 -7.22
C TRP A 250 18.58 -6.19 -7.81
N LEU A 251 19.73 -5.58 -8.15
CA LEU A 251 19.79 -4.26 -8.79
C LEU A 251 19.15 -4.26 -10.18
N LEU A 252 19.32 -5.32 -10.96
CA LEU A 252 18.65 -5.47 -12.25
C LEU A 252 17.13 -5.51 -12.09
N ILE A 253 16.59 -6.27 -11.12
CA ILE A 253 15.15 -6.32 -10.88
C ILE A 253 14.63 -4.97 -10.35
N LYS A 254 15.42 -4.27 -9.54
CA LYS A 254 15.11 -2.91 -9.08
C LYS A 254 15.02 -1.93 -10.26
N SER A 255 15.92 -2.03 -11.27
CA SER A 255 15.86 -1.23 -12.49
C SER A 255 14.60 -1.56 -13.31
N ILE A 256 14.31 -2.84 -13.55
CA ILE A 256 13.09 -3.29 -14.23
C ILE A 256 11.83 -2.73 -13.54
N LYS A 257 11.80 -2.74 -12.20
CA LYS A 257 10.70 -2.14 -11.43
C LYS A 257 10.60 -0.63 -11.69
N ALA A 258 11.72 0.10 -11.75
CA ALA A 258 11.71 1.54 -12.01
C ALA A 258 11.17 1.85 -13.42
N ASP A 259 11.55 1.05 -14.42
CA ASP A 259 11.03 1.17 -15.79
C ASP A 259 9.54 0.86 -15.84
N ALA A 260 9.08 -0.21 -15.19
CA ALA A 260 7.66 -0.53 -15.08
C ALA A 260 6.86 0.55 -14.35
N LEU A 261 7.42 1.13 -13.28
CA LEU A 261 6.83 2.24 -12.54
C LEU A 261 6.68 3.48 -13.42
N SER A 262 7.64 3.75 -14.30
CA SER A 262 7.59 4.90 -15.23
C SER A 262 6.42 4.81 -16.22
N LEU A 263 5.86 3.63 -16.44
CA LEU A 263 4.70 3.40 -17.31
C LEU A 263 3.36 3.48 -16.54
N CYS A 264 3.38 3.48 -15.20
CA CYS A 264 2.17 3.55 -14.39
C CYS A 264 1.64 4.97 -14.31
N ARG A 265 0.33 5.13 -14.39
CA ARG A 265 -0.39 6.40 -14.24
C ARG A 265 -1.65 6.17 -13.40
N TYR A 266 -2.18 7.26 -12.84
CA TYR A 266 -3.48 7.22 -12.19
C TYR A 266 -4.33 8.44 -12.56
N ALA A 267 -5.63 8.34 -12.34
CA ALA A 267 -6.59 9.41 -12.54
C ALA A 267 -7.57 9.49 -11.35
N HIS A 268 -8.17 10.66 -11.20
CA HIS A 268 -9.23 10.92 -10.21
C HIS A 268 -8.77 10.78 -8.75
N GLY A 269 -7.52 11.16 -8.45
CA GLY A 269 -6.97 11.25 -7.10
C GLY A 269 -6.59 12.67 -6.68
N PRO A 270 -6.29 12.89 -5.39
CA PRO A 270 -5.69 14.15 -4.94
C PRO A 270 -4.29 14.30 -5.51
N ASN A 271 -3.80 15.53 -5.61
CA ASN A 271 -2.38 15.76 -5.85
C ASN A 271 -1.59 15.31 -4.61
N ALA A 272 -0.39 14.78 -4.84
CA ALA A 272 0.48 14.29 -3.76
C ALA A 272 1.80 15.05 -3.75
N TYR A 273 2.31 15.33 -2.55
CA TYR A 273 3.55 16.07 -2.35
C TYR A 273 4.40 15.45 -1.23
N ILE A 274 5.71 15.55 -1.35
CA ILE A 274 6.67 15.39 -0.24
C ILE A 274 7.35 16.74 -0.04
N GLY A 275 7.08 17.40 1.08
CA GLY A 275 7.46 18.80 1.27
C GLY A 275 6.80 19.69 0.21
N GLN A 276 7.61 20.33 -0.63
CA GLN A 276 7.13 21.18 -1.75
C GLN A 276 7.15 20.44 -3.10
N ASP A 277 7.73 19.25 -3.17
CA ASP A 277 7.90 18.52 -4.41
C ASP A 277 6.64 17.70 -4.72
N ARG A 278 6.05 17.96 -5.89
CA ARG A 278 4.94 17.18 -6.39
C ARG A 278 5.42 15.79 -6.80
N ILE A 279 4.71 14.79 -6.37
CA ILE A 279 4.92 13.40 -6.73
C ILE A 279 3.66 12.83 -7.40
N ASP A 280 3.80 11.75 -8.18
CA ASP A 280 2.62 11.08 -8.74
C ASP A 280 1.80 10.38 -7.66
N SER A 281 2.47 9.57 -6.80
CA SER A 281 1.89 8.88 -5.65
C SER A 281 3.02 8.23 -4.84
N GLU A 282 2.72 7.53 -3.75
CA GLU A 282 3.71 6.65 -3.08
C GLU A 282 4.16 5.51 -4.02
N GLY A 283 3.38 5.22 -5.03
CA GLY A 283 3.59 4.17 -6.01
C GLY A 283 2.31 3.40 -6.29
N TYR A 284 2.48 2.17 -6.76
CA TYR A 284 1.39 1.30 -7.14
C TYR A 284 1.57 -0.08 -6.52
N VAL A 285 0.52 -0.87 -6.51
CA VAL A 285 0.59 -2.29 -6.25
C VAL A 285 0.15 -3.02 -7.51
N MET A 286 1.03 -3.86 -8.02
CA MET A 286 0.76 -4.77 -9.13
C MET A 286 0.15 -6.06 -8.59
N HIS A 287 -1.02 -6.45 -9.11
CA HIS A 287 -1.73 -7.66 -8.72
C HIS A 287 -1.88 -8.59 -9.92
N THR A 288 -1.46 -9.83 -9.75
CA THR A 288 -1.61 -10.91 -10.74
C THR A 288 -2.15 -12.17 -10.06
N GLU A 289 -2.42 -13.20 -10.84
CA GLU A 289 -2.82 -14.50 -10.28
C GLU A 289 -1.70 -15.15 -9.45
N SER A 290 -0.43 -14.85 -9.78
CA SER A 290 0.74 -15.41 -9.09
C SER A 290 1.14 -14.65 -7.84
N GLY A 291 0.69 -13.40 -7.64
CA GLY A 291 1.06 -12.61 -6.48
C GLY A 291 0.77 -11.12 -6.58
N SER A 292 1.26 -10.39 -5.58
CA SER A 292 1.17 -8.94 -5.53
C SER A 292 2.51 -8.34 -5.12
N TRP A 293 2.92 -7.26 -5.78
CA TRP A 293 4.20 -6.58 -5.55
C TRP A 293 4.04 -5.07 -5.49
N LYS A 294 4.85 -4.42 -4.65
CA LYS A 294 4.90 -2.95 -4.55
C LYS A 294 5.79 -2.38 -5.66
N LEU A 295 5.21 -1.52 -6.48
CA LEU A 295 5.91 -0.70 -7.46
C LEU A 295 6.04 0.72 -6.90
N GLY A 296 7.09 1.00 -6.14
CA GLY A 296 7.32 2.32 -5.54
C GLY A 296 8.79 2.69 -5.52
N ASN A 297 9.06 3.98 -5.48
CA ASN A 297 10.42 4.51 -5.33
C ASN A 297 10.85 4.43 -3.87
N ARG A 298 11.56 3.35 -3.50
CA ARG A 298 12.01 3.10 -2.12
C ARG A 298 12.94 4.17 -1.59
N GLU A 299 13.83 4.69 -2.43
CA GLU A 299 14.79 5.72 -2.04
C GLU A 299 14.06 6.96 -1.57
N LEU A 300 13.14 7.46 -2.36
CA LEU A 300 12.38 8.66 -2.07
C LEU A 300 11.62 8.53 -0.73
N PHE A 301 10.87 7.45 -0.56
CA PHE A 301 10.00 7.28 0.59
C PHE A 301 10.73 6.82 1.86
N SER A 302 11.75 5.96 1.74
CA SER A 302 12.53 5.52 2.90
C SER A 302 13.35 6.68 3.47
N HIS A 303 13.91 7.52 2.63
CA HIS A 303 14.65 8.71 3.06
C HIS A 303 13.71 9.75 3.71
N ALA A 304 12.57 10.05 3.10
CA ALA A 304 11.59 11.00 3.63
C ALA A 304 11.03 10.54 4.99
N ASN A 305 10.66 9.26 5.13
CA ASN A 305 10.19 8.69 6.39
C ASN A 305 11.26 8.73 7.49
N PHE A 306 12.52 8.48 7.13
CA PHE A 306 13.62 8.51 8.09
C PHE A 306 13.95 9.93 8.55
N ALA A 307 13.93 10.91 7.64
CA ALA A 307 14.12 12.31 7.97
C ALA A 307 13.03 12.81 8.93
N ASN A 308 11.76 12.50 8.64
CA ASN A 308 10.63 12.89 9.49
C ASN A 308 10.68 12.23 10.87
N SER A 309 11.09 10.97 10.99
CA SER A 309 11.20 10.29 12.30
C SER A 309 12.27 10.89 13.20
N LYS A 310 13.34 11.43 12.64
CA LYS A 310 14.39 12.14 13.41
C LYS A 310 13.91 13.48 13.97
N PHE A 311 13.05 14.19 13.25
CA PHE A 311 12.47 15.45 13.73
C PHE A 311 11.48 15.24 14.88
N VAL A 312 10.69 14.18 14.86
CA VAL A 312 9.75 13.84 15.94
C VAL A 312 10.48 13.44 17.23
N CYS A 313 11.60 12.73 17.13
CA CYS A 313 12.42 12.38 18.32
C CYS A 313 13.25 13.54 18.89
N ALA A 314 13.51 14.58 18.11
CA ALA A 314 14.28 15.76 18.57
C ALA A 314 13.39 16.84 19.23
N SER A 315 12.06 16.72 19.12
CA SER A 315 11.07 17.65 19.70
C SER A 315 10.28 17.07 20.88
N ALA A 316 10.66 15.89 21.38
CA ALA A 316 10.16 15.23 22.58
C ALA A 316 11.26 15.20 23.65
#